data_15cdc38beed2ef1b49f8fe7c8886add7
#
_entry.id   15cdc38beed2ef1b49f8fe7c8886add7
#
_cell.length_a   1.000
_cell.length_b   1.000
_cell.length_c   1.000
_cell.angle_alpha   90.00
_cell.angle_beta   90.00
_cell.angle_gamma   90.00
#
_symmetry.space_group_name_H-M   'P 1'
#
loop_
_entity.id
_entity.type
_entity.pdbx_description
1 polymer ?
#
loop_
_entity_poly.entity_id
_entity_poly.type
_entity_poly.pdbx_seq_one_letter_code
_entity_poly.pdbx_strand_id
1 'polypeptide(L)'
;MLIIVGILVLIVVGLIIYNITIHKKIQKFKNMNQRITNLYVVQDFMNAIGETSTVDEKIKKINDILIDRYEIKYSTIVVFDGTEYQVKASNVDQKHWDALRSLHDVDMFKDSIESATPKYVTVNNENERLPYQKMEFGRAKSAIFFPLYIDNVYIGYWIIESGTPHDFDNVDTTVLEVIKENIVSVLKTVVHQKTLESIVRKDLFTGLYSEEYLYGEGKKIIDQYTISTMCMFKIINIQQINQEYCRELGNKVITQISNFIR
;
A
#
# COMPACT_ATOMS: atom_id res chain seq x y z
N MET A 1 42.52 31.38 -47.57
CA MET A 1 41.76 31.73 -46.38
C MET A 1 40.35 31.10 -46.38
N LEU A 2 39.55 31.23 -47.44
CA LEU A 2 38.18 30.67 -47.53
C LEU A 2 38.12 29.13 -47.37
N ILE A 3 39.05 28.36 -47.93
CA ILE A 3 39.10 26.90 -47.85
C ILE A 3 39.36 26.42 -46.41
N ILE A 4 40.22 27.11 -45.66
CA ILE A 4 40.54 26.75 -44.26
C ILE A 4 39.31 26.99 -43.37
N VAL A 5 38.58 28.09 -43.61
CA VAL A 5 37.34 28.41 -42.87
C VAL A 5 36.28 27.35 -43.16
N GLY A 6 36.14 26.90 -44.42
CA GLY A 6 35.20 25.84 -44.80
C GLY A 6 35.50 24.50 -44.12
N ILE A 7 36.78 24.10 -44.04
CA ILE A 7 37.18 22.89 -43.31
C ILE A 7 36.89 22.99 -41.82
N LEU A 8 37.13 24.14 -41.23
CA LEU A 8 36.87 24.38 -39.77
C LEU A 8 35.39 24.30 -39.44
N VAL A 9 34.54 24.84 -40.31
CA VAL A 9 33.06 24.75 -40.16
C VAL A 9 32.60 23.29 -40.27
N LEU A 10 33.16 22.50 -41.22
CA LEU A 10 32.82 21.07 -41.33
C LEU A 10 33.24 20.26 -40.11
N ILE A 11 34.39 20.56 -39.51
CA ILE A 11 34.84 19.92 -38.27
C ILE A 11 33.87 20.25 -37.09
N VAL A 12 33.48 21.50 -36.95
CA VAL A 12 32.56 21.94 -35.89
C VAL A 12 31.20 21.27 -36.05
N VAL A 13 30.66 21.24 -37.28
CA VAL A 13 29.39 20.54 -37.56
C VAL A 13 29.50 19.03 -37.23
N GLY A 14 30.62 18.40 -37.63
CA GLY A 14 30.89 17.00 -37.29
C GLY A 14 30.94 16.75 -35.78
N LEU A 15 31.58 17.62 -35.00
CA LEU A 15 31.62 17.54 -33.54
C LEU A 15 30.24 17.73 -32.88
N ILE A 16 29.41 18.63 -33.40
CA ILE A 16 28.05 18.83 -32.92
C ILE A 16 27.21 17.58 -33.17
N ILE A 17 27.24 17.00 -34.38
CA ILE A 17 26.51 15.78 -34.72
C ILE A 17 26.98 14.61 -33.85
N TYR A 18 28.29 14.48 -33.65
CA TYR A 18 28.89 13.46 -32.78
C TYR A 18 28.40 13.61 -31.33
N ASN A 19 28.40 14.83 -30.79
CA ASN A 19 27.93 15.12 -29.42
C ASN A 19 26.46 14.78 -29.25
N ILE A 20 25.59 15.16 -30.19
CA ILE A 20 24.16 14.82 -30.19
C ILE A 20 23.96 13.31 -30.24
N THR A 21 24.75 12.60 -31.05
CA THR A 21 24.65 11.14 -31.19
C THR A 21 25.06 10.43 -29.90
N ILE A 22 26.14 10.89 -29.24
CA ILE A 22 26.57 10.37 -27.95
C ILE A 22 25.52 10.64 -26.87
N HIS A 23 24.98 11.86 -26.79
CA HIS A 23 23.93 12.17 -25.86
C HIS A 23 22.70 11.26 -26.02
N LYS A 24 22.26 11.00 -27.24
CA LYS A 24 21.17 10.07 -27.53
C LYS A 24 21.50 8.63 -27.10
N LYS A 25 22.74 8.16 -27.30
CA LYS A 25 23.17 6.83 -26.85
C LYS A 25 23.20 6.72 -25.32
N ILE A 26 23.73 7.74 -24.63
CA ILE A 26 23.78 7.79 -23.17
C ILE A 26 22.36 7.79 -22.60
N GLN A 27 21.45 8.60 -23.13
CA GLN A 27 20.04 8.62 -22.73
C GLN A 27 19.37 7.26 -22.93
N LYS A 28 19.59 6.60 -24.08
CA LYS A 28 19.06 5.27 -24.35
C LYS A 28 19.60 4.22 -23.37
N PHE A 29 20.90 4.30 -23.05
CA PHE A 29 21.54 3.40 -22.08
C PHE A 29 21.02 3.62 -20.66
N LYS A 30 20.86 4.89 -20.26
CA LYS A 30 20.26 5.26 -18.96
C LYS A 30 18.83 4.73 -18.85
N ASN A 31 17.99 4.91 -19.87
CA ASN A 31 16.64 4.40 -19.91
C ASN A 31 16.56 2.86 -19.88
N MET A 32 17.52 2.19 -20.51
CA MET A 32 17.61 0.73 -20.47
C MET A 32 18.00 0.23 -19.07
N ASN A 33 18.99 0.84 -18.44
CA ASN A 33 19.38 0.51 -17.06
C ASN A 33 18.23 0.74 -16.07
N GLN A 34 17.49 1.83 -16.22
CA GLN A 34 16.29 2.08 -15.42
C GLN A 34 15.24 0.98 -15.57
N ARG A 35 14.95 0.54 -16.79
CA ARG A 35 14.03 -0.57 -17.04
C ARG A 35 14.50 -1.88 -16.42
N ILE A 36 15.80 -2.16 -16.47
CA ILE A 36 16.39 -3.35 -15.85
C ILE A 36 16.27 -3.26 -14.33
N THR A 37 16.59 -2.10 -13.73
CA THR A 37 16.44 -1.88 -12.29
C THR A 37 14.97 -2.05 -11.86
N ASN A 38 14.04 -1.47 -12.60
CA ASN A 38 12.59 -1.61 -12.30
C ASN A 38 12.14 -3.07 -12.39
N LEU A 39 12.65 -3.86 -13.32
CA LEU A 39 12.35 -5.30 -13.43
C LEU A 39 12.89 -6.09 -12.23
N TYR A 40 14.10 -5.79 -11.76
CA TYR A 40 14.65 -6.43 -10.56
C TYR A 40 13.85 -6.08 -9.31
N VAL A 41 13.44 -4.80 -9.16
CA VAL A 41 12.55 -4.38 -8.07
C VAL A 41 11.27 -5.20 -8.07
N VAL A 42 10.59 -5.26 -9.21
CA VAL A 42 9.34 -6.04 -9.36
C VAL A 42 9.58 -7.51 -9.05
N GLN A 43 10.68 -8.10 -9.52
CA GLN A 43 11.00 -9.50 -9.28
C GLN A 43 11.28 -9.77 -7.79
N ASP A 44 12.02 -8.91 -7.11
CA ASP A 44 12.31 -9.03 -5.68
C ASP A 44 11.02 -8.97 -4.85
N PHE A 45 10.12 -8.04 -5.18
CA PHE A 45 8.82 -7.95 -4.52
C PHE A 45 7.91 -9.14 -4.84
N MET A 46 7.88 -9.62 -6.08
CA MET A 46 7.12 -10.83 -6.45
C MET A 46 7.62 -12.05 -5.70
N ASN A 47 8.92 -12.21 -5.54
CA ASN A 47 9.50 -13.29 -4.74
C ASN A 47 9.09 -13.18 -3.26
N ALA A 48 9.12 -11.98 -2.69
CA ALA A 48 8.70 -11.74 -1.31
C ALA A 48 7.19 -12.02 -1.10
N ILE A 49 6.35 -11.73 -2.10
CA ILE A 49 4.90 -11.95 -2.08
C ILE A 49 4.54 -13.44 -2.29
N GLY A 50 5.32 -14.17 -3.09
CA GLY A 50 5.06 -15.57 -3.46
C GLY A 50 5.21 -16.58 -2.31
N GLU A 51 5.84 -16.22 -1.20
CA GLU A 51 5.94 -17.06 -0.02
C GLU A 51 4.60 -17.10 0.74
N THR A 52 4.30 -18.25 1.37
CA THR A 52 3.13 -18.47 2.24
C THR A 52 3.29 -17.75 3.57
N SER A 53 3.39 -16.43 3.54
CA SER A 53 3.52 -15.56 4.71
C SER A 53 2.28 -14.72 4.91
N THR A 54 2.05 -14.29 6.15
CA THR A 54 0.98 -13.34 6.45
C THR A 54 1.22 -12.02 5.72
N VAL A 55 0.18 -11.21 5.60
CA VAL A 55 0.28 -9.92 4.93
C VAL A 55 1.21 -8.97 5.64
N ASP A 56 1.13 -8.91 6.96
CA ASP A 56 2.00 -8.05 7.76
C ASP A 56 3.47 -8.46 7.56
N GLU A 57 3.76 -9.76 7.44
CA GLU A 57 5.09 -10.26 7.09
C GLU A 57 5.51 -9.86 5.67
N LYS A 58 4.61 -9.89 4.69
CA LYS A 58 4.89 -9.45 3.32
C LYS A 58 5.22 -7.96 3.26
N ILE A 59 4.43 -7.12 3.93
CA ILE A 59 4.67 -5.67 4.00
C ILE A 59 6.00 -5.40 4.71
N LYS A 60 6.30 -6.12 5.78
CA LYS A 60 7.58 -6.00 6.47
C LYS A 60 8.76 -6.39 5.57
N LYS A 61 8.67 -7.52 4.86
CA LYS A 61 9.71 -7.94 3.90
C LYS A 61 9.93 -6.89 2.79
N ILE A 62 8.85 -6.30 2.25
CA ILE A 62 8.95 -5.20 1.29
C ILE A 62 9.74 -4.04 1.90
N ASN A 63 9.40 -3.64 3.12
CA ASN A 63 10.08 -2.55 3.82
C ASN A 63 11.57 -2.87 4.08
N ASP A 64 11.90 -4.10 4.45
CA ASP A 64 13.28 -4.55 4.67
C ASP A 64 14.09 -4.52 3.36
N ILE A 65 13.51 -4.96 2.23
CA ILE A 65 14.14 -4.85 0.90
C ILE A 65 14.43 -3.39 0.53
N LEU A 66 13.51 -2.45 0.83
CA LEU A 66 13.70 -1.03 0.57
C LEU A 66 14.89 -0.46 1.34
N ILE A 67 15.05 -0.85 2.59
CA ILE A 67 16.13 -0.39 3.46
C ILE A 67 17.45 -1.01 3.01
N ASP A 68 17.50 -2.33 2.82
CA ASP A 68 18.74 -3.06 2.60
C ASP A 68 19.31 -2.88 1.19
N ARG A 69 18.45 -2.84 0.16
CA ARG A 69 18.90 -2.79 -1.24
C ARG A 69 18.83 -1.42 -1.89
N TYR A 70 17.90 -0.56 -1.43
CA TYR A 70 17.71 0.78 -1.99
C TYR A 70 18.26 1.89 -1.10
N GLU A 71 18.96 1.51 -0.02
CA GLU A 71 19.64 2.44 0.91
C GLU A 71 18.70 3.52 1.47
N ILE A 72 17.39 3.22 1.55
CA ILE A 72 16.42 4.12 2.15
C ILE A 72 16.64 4.14 3.67
N LYS A 73 17.01 5.28 4.21
CA LYS A 73 17.40 5.40 5.62
C LYS A 73 16.25 5.10 6.57
N TYR A 74 15.08 5.67 6.29
CA TYR A 74 13.85 5.41 7.05
C TYR A 74 12.70 5.19 6.10
N SER A 75 11.93 4.15 6.34
CA SER A 75 10.74 3.81 5.57
C SER A 75 9.63 3.36 6.50
N THR A 76 8.45 3.94 6.36
CA THR A 76 7.27 3.65 7.17
C THR A 76 6.04 3.50 6.31
N ILE A 77 5.32 2.41 6.48
CA ILE A 77 4.05 2.13 5.81
C ILE A 77 2.93 2.16 6.86
N VAL A 78 1.97 3.04 6.66
CA VAL A 78 0.81 3.24 7.55
C VAL A 78 -0.46 2.96 6.77
N VAL A 79 -1.35 2.15 7.33
CA VAL A 79 -2.59 1.73 6.68
C VAL A 79 -3.76 1.84 7.64
N PHE A 80 -4.90 2.29 7.15
CA PHE A 80 -6.16 2.31 7.87
C PHE A 80 -6.73 0.89 7.98
N ASP A 81 -7.01 0.43 9.19
CA ASP A 81 -7.52 -0.93 9.44
C ASP A 81 -9.04 -1.03 9.48
N GLY A 82 -9.74 0.10 9.31
CA GLY A 82 -11.19 0.23 9.43
C GLY A 82 -11.62 1.03 10.66
N THR A 83 -10.73 1.23 11.64
CA THR A 83 -10.97 2.00 12.87
C THR A 83 -9.93 3.11 13.06
N GLU A 84 -8.66 2.79 12.87
CA GLU A 84 -7.56 3.72 13.04
C GLU A 84 -6.41 3.45 12.07
N TYR A 85 -5.48 4.39 11.96
CA TYR A 85 -4.26 4.22 11.18
C TYR A 85 -3.21 3.44 11.97
N GLN A 86 -2.70 2.35 11.39
CA GLN A 86 -1.73 1.46 11.99
C GLN A 86 -0.41 1.46 11.22
N VAL A 87 0.71 1.51 11.93
CA VAL A 87 2.03 1.28 11.34
C VAL A 87 2.17 -0.21 11.02
N LYS A 88 2.17 -0.56 9.74
CA LYS A 88 2.30 -1.95 9.25
C LYS A 88 3.74 -2.38 9.12
N ALA A 89 4.62 -1.48 8.71
CA ALA A 89 6.06 -1.69 8.71
C ALA A 89 6.79 -0.37 8.92
N SER A 90 7.87 -0.38 9.69
CA SER A 90 8.75 0.75 9.90
C SER A 90 10.09 0.28 10.47
N ASN A 91 11.18 0.93 10.09
CA ASN A 91 12.47 0.81 10.76
C ASN A 91 12.75 1.97 11.72
N VAL A 92 11.77 2.85 11.91
CA VAL A 92 11.80 3.91 12.91
C VAL A 92 11.44 3.34 14.28
N ASP A 93 12.10 3.81 15.34
CA ASP A 93 11.85 3.39 16.72
C ASP A 93 10.36 3.59 17.09
N GLN A 94 9.77 2.60 17.77
CA GLN A 94 8.35 2.55 18.13
C GLN A 94 7.86 3.77 18.91
N LYS A 95 8.74 4.42 19.69
CA LYS A 95 8.40 5.65 20.42
C LYS A 95 7.93 6.80 19.51
N HIS A 96 8.24 6.74 18.20
CA HIS A 96 7.86 7.74 17.20
C HIS A 96 6.62 7.34 16.38
N TRP A 97 6.07 6.14 16.59
CA TRP A 97 4.97 5.62 15.78
C TRP A 97 3.68 6.41 15.94
N ASP A 98 3.43 7.00 17.11
CA ASP A 98 2.21 7.81 17.33
C ASP A 98 2.20 9.05 16.42
N ALA A 99 3.35 9.72 16.27
CA ALA A 99 3.48 10.83 15.33
C ALA A 99 3.39 10.35 13.88
N LEU A 100 4.01 9.22 13.56
CA LEU A 100 3.97 8.65 12.21
C LEU A 100 2.55 8.18 11.81
N ARG A 101 1.71 7.76 12.73
CA ARG A 101 0.31 7.39 12.45
C ARG A 101 -0.58 8.59 12.12
N SER A 102 -0.21 9.77 12.58
CA SER A 102 -1.01 11.00 12.47
C SER A 102 -0.62 11.91 11.31
N LEU A 103 0.29 11.46 10.41
CA LEU A 103 0.75 12.32 9.31
C LEU A 103 -0.34 12.68 8.30
N HIS A 104 -1.39 11.86 8.18
CA HIS A 104 -2.54 12.13 7.33
C HIS A 104 -3.34 13.37 7.77
N ASP A 105 -3.25 13.76 9.05
CA ASP A 105 -3.91 14.97 9.60
C ASP A 105 -3.06 16.24 9.44
N VAL A 106 -1.81 16.10 9.03
CA VAL A 106 -0.91 17.25 8.87
C VAL A 106 -1.25 18.00 7.60
N ASP A 107 -1.59 19.29 7.73
CA ASP A 107 -2.04 20.13 6.62
C ASP A 107 -1.13 20.10 5.39
N MET A 108 0.18 19.99 5.61
CA MET A 108 1.14 19.95 4.50
C MET A 108 0.98 18.73 3.58
N PHE A 109 0.34 17.63 4.03
CA PHE A 109 0.13 16.43 3.23
C PHE A 109 -1.28 16.31 2.64
N LYS A 110 -2.23 17.16 3.04
CA LYS A 110 -3.61 17.14 2.57
C LYS A 110 -3.71 17.26 1.04
N ASP A 111 -2.98 18.21 0.45
CA ASP A 111 -2.95 18.38 -1.01
C ASP A 111 -2.48 17.12 -1.74
N SER A 112 -1.48 16.41 -1.15
CA SER A 112 -0.95 15.16 -1.69
C SER A 112 -2.00 14.04 -1.62
N ILE A 113 -2.74 13.99 -0.53
CA ILE A 113 -3.84 13.03 -0.35
C ILE A 113 -4.96 13.36 -1.35
N GLU A 114 -5.42 14.60 -1.44
CA GLU A 114 -6.50 14.99 -2.34
C GLU A 114 -6.17 14.79 -3.83
N SER A 115 -4.92 15.05 -4.22
CA SER A 115 -4.46 14.91 -5.61
C SER A 115 -3.96 13.50 -5.94
N ALA A 116 -3.86 12.58 -4.95
CA ALA A 116 -3.26 11.26 -5.07
C ALA A 116 -1.81 11.27 -5.62
N THR A 117 -1.07 12.37 -5.41
CA THR A 117 0.28 12.56 -5.92
C THR A 117 1.31 12.58 -4.79
N PRO A 118 2.54 12.06 -5.01
CA PRO A 118 3.59 12.14 -4.01
C PRO A 118 3.95 13.58 -3.65
N LYS A 119 4.31 13.80 -2.39
CA LYS A 119 4.79 15.10 -1.93
C LYS A 119 6.20 15.00 -1.36
N TYR A 120 7.12 15.69 -1.99
CA TYR A 120 8.48 15.88 -1.49
C TYR A 120 8.55 17.08 -0.57
N VAL A 121 9.21 16.91 0.56
CA VAL A 121 9.49 17.97 1.55
C VAL A 121 10.93 17.90 2.01
N THR A 122 11.57 19.05 2.12
CA THR A 122 12.96 19.16 2.59
C THR A 122 13.16 20.44 3.39
N VAL A 123 14.18 20.45 4.24
CA VAL A 123 14.68 21.66 4.88
C VAL A 123 15.88 22.20 4.10
N ASN A 124 16.15 23.49 4.21
CA ASN A 124 17.28 24.12 3.52
C ASN A 124 18.61 23.95 4.31
N ASN A 125 18.52 23.88 5.65
CA ASN A 125 19.70 23.80 6.52
C ASN A 125 19.58 22.62 7.49
N GLU A 126 20.72 22.07 7.88
CA GLU A 126 20.78 20.94 8.83
C GLU A 126 20.16 21.24 10.20
N ASN A 127 20.13 22.51 10.62
CA ASN A 127 19.57 22.93 11.90
C ASN A 127 18.02 23.06 11.86
N GLU A 128 17.42 23.05 10.69
CA GLU A 128 15.98 23.12 10.52
C GLU A 128 15.33 21.74 10.74
N ARG A 129 14.04 21.76 11.05
CA ARG A 129 13.20 20.54 11.21
C ARG A 129 12.08 20.56 10.21
N LEU A 130 11.71 19.39 9.72
CA LEU A 130 10.49 19.24 8.91
C LEU A 130 9.27 19.63 9.77
N PRO A 131 8.27 20.31 9.19
CA PRO A 131 7.14 20.86 9.94
C PRO A 131 6.36 19.83 10.75
N TYR A 132 6.25 18.60 10.27
CA TYR A 132 5.55 17.53 10.97
C TYR A 132 6.35 16.92 12.13
N GLN A 133 7.62 17.25 12.27
CA GLN A 133 8.49 16.77 13.35
C GLN A 133 8.60 17.72 14.53
N LYS A 134 7.62 18.60 14.73
CA LYS A 134 7.64 19.57 15.85
C LYS A 134 7.72 18.88 17.21
N MET A 135 7.19 17.68 17.33
CA MET A 135 7.18 16.88 18.56
C MET A 135 8.28 15.81 18.61
N GLU A 136 9.07 15.63 17.55
CA GLU A 136 10.13 14.63 17.48
C GLU A 136 11.52 15.26 17.39
N PHE A 137 12.52 14.54 17.89
CA PHE A 137 13.92 14.90 17.66
C PHE A 137 14.22 14.73 16.17
N GLY A 138 14.60 15.80 15.50
CA GLY A 138 14.75 15.91 14.05
C GLY A 138 15.59 14.81 13.38
N ARG A 139 15.05 13.59 13.26
CA ARG A 139 15.71 12.47 12.60
C ARG A 139 15.75 12.65 11.08
N ALA A 140 14.74 13.32 10.52
CA ALA A 140 14.64 13.54 9.10
C ALA A 140 14.79 15.01 8.71
N LYS A 141 15.46 15.24 7.58
CA LYS A 141 15.71 16.54 6.96
C LYS A 141 15.07 16.64 5.58
N SER A 142 14.82 15.50 4.94
CA SER A 142 14.05 15.41 3.72
C SER A 142 13.14 14.16 3.79
N ALA A 143 12.00 14.22 3.12
CA ALA A 143 11.04 13.13 3.07
C ALA A 143 10.20 13.17 1.79
N ILE A 144 9.75 11.98 1.34
CA ILE A 144 8.71 11.85 0.31
C ILE A 144 7.54 11.10 0.91
N PHE A 145 6.38 11.70 0.84
CA PHE A 145 5.10 11.12 1.26
C PHE A 145 4.34 10.61 0.04
N PHE A 146 3.98 9.33 0.06
CA PHE A 146 3.22 8.66 -0.99
C PHE A 146 1.84 8.27 -0.45
N PRO A 147 0.75 8.90 -0.87
CA PRO A 147 -0.59 8.46 -0.51
C PRO A 147 -0.92 7.14 -1.21
N LEU A 148 -1.54 6.20 -0.49
CA LEU A 148 -1.89 4.87 -0.98
C LEU A 148 -3.39 4.78 -1.20
N TYR A 149 -3.78 4.31 -2.40
CA TYR A 149 -5.16 4.18 -2.83
C TYR A 149 -5.45 2.77 -3.34
N ILE A 150 -6.61 2.23 -2.98
CA ILE A 150 -7.20 1.04 -3.59
C ILE A 150 -8.56 1.43 -4.16
N ASP A 151 -8.76 1.22 -5.47
CA ASP A 151 -10.02 1.49 -6.17
C ASP A 151 -10.58 2.90 -5.86
N ASN A 152 -9.69 3.91 -5.89
CA ASN A 152 -9.93 5.34 -5.58
C ASN A 152 -10.27 5.64 -4.12
N VAL A 153 -10.11 4.68 -3.21
CA VAL A 153 -10.28 4.89 -1.77
C VAL A 153 -8.91 5.07 -1.13
N TYR A 154 -8.72 6.17 -0.41
CA TYR A 154 -7.52 6.41 0.37
C TYR A 154 -7.44 5.41 1.54
N ILE A 155 -6.36 4.64 1.59
CA ILE A 155 -6.18 3.58 2.59
C ILE A 155 -5.01 3.82 3.53
N GLY A 156 -4.21 4.83 3.28
CA GLY A 156 -3.03 5.10 4.09
C GLY A 156 -1.91 5.75 3.28
N TYR A 157 -0.69 5.62 3.75
CA TYR A 157 0.47 6.22 3.10
C TYR A 157 1.74 5.43 3.36
N TRP A 158 2.70 5.64 2.47
CA TRP A 158 4.09 5.26 2.62
C TRP A 158 4.94 6.52 2.69
N ILE A 159 5.80 6.64 3.70
CA ILE A 159 6.75 7.75 3.83
C ILE A 159 8.16 7.22 3.89
N ILE A 160 9.04 7.81 3.10
CA ILE A 160 10.49 7.61 3.17
C ILE A 160 11.14 8.89 3.66
N GLU A 161 12.17 8.74 4.52
CA GLU A 161 12.80 9.88 5.16
C GLU A 161 14.32 9.72 5.14
N SER A 162 15.03 10.83 5.02
CA SER A 162 16.49 10.92 5.14
C SER A 162 16.91 11.95 6.16
N GLY A 163 18.03 11.68 6.84
CA GLY A 163 18.65 12.63 7.78
C GLY A 163 19.43 13.76 7.11
N THR A 164 19.48 13.80 5.77
CA THR A 164 20.21 14.78 4.97
C THR A 164 19.21 15.70 4.25
N PRO A 165 19.39 17.03 4.26
CA PRO A 165 18.61 17.92 3.40
C PRO A 165 18.84 17.58 1.93
N HIS A 166 17.78 17.75 1.12
CA HIS A 166 17.84 17.60 -0.35
C HIS A 166 18.28 16.21 -0.86
N ASP A 167 18.20 15.17 -0.03
CA ASP A 167 18.67 13.83 -0.38
C ASP A 167 17.86 13.18 -1.53
N PHE A 168 16.61 13.59 -1.69
CA PHE A 168 15.71 13.08 -2.73
C PHE A 168 15.60 13.97 -3.99
N ASP A 169 16.37 15.08 -4.10
CA ASP A 169 16.28 16.02 -5.23
C ASP A 169 16.58 15.34 -6.59
N ASN A 170 17.47 14.36 -6.60
CA ASN A 170 17.90 13.64 -7.80
C ASN A 170 17.41 12.18 -7.87
N VAL A 171 16.51 11.78 -6.97
CA VAL A 171 16.00 10.42 -6.96
C VAL A 171 15.02 10.21 -8.11
N ASP A 172 15.18 9.09 -8.80
CA ASP A 172 14.25 8.69 -9.86
C ASP A 172 12.92 8.24 -9.23
N THR A 173 11.95 9.13 -9.25
CA THR A 173 10.61 8.88 -8.73
C THR A 173 9.89 7.72 -9.42
N THR A 174 10.31 7.34 -10.64
CA THR A 174 9.70 6.22 -11.39
C THR A 174 9.87 4.89 -10.63
N VAL A 175 11.04 4.66 -10.02
CA VAL A 175 11.29 3.45 -9.21
C VAL A 175 10.41 3.46 -7.97
N LEU A 176 10.30 4.61 -7.29
CA LEU A 176 9.48 4.77 -6.11
C LEU A 176 7.98 4.57 -6.39
N GLU A 177 7.50 5.02 -7.57
CA GLU A 177 6.14 4.75 -8.01
C GLU A 177 5.88 3.25 -8.22
N VAL A 178 6.82 2.52 -8.85
CA VAL A 178 6.72 1.06 -9.00
C VAL A 178 6.66 0.37 -7.64
N ILE A 179 7.46 0.83 -6.68
CA ILE A 179 7.45 0.31 -5.31
C ILE A 179 6.09 0.58 -4.65
N LYS A 180 5.58 1.80 -4.75
CA LYS A 180 4.24 2.18 -4.24
C LYS A 180 3.16 1.25 -4.80
N GLU A 181 3.15 1.01 -6.11
CA GLU A 181 2.17 0.11 -6.75
C GLU A 181 2.29 -1.34 -6.23
N ASN A 182 3.49 -1.82 -5.94
CA ASN A 182 3.67 -3.14 -5.32
C ASN A 182 3.13 -3.18 -3.88
N ILE A 183 3.39 -2.15 -3.07
CA ILE A 183 2.80 -2.02 -1.73
C ILE A 183 1.27 -2.06 -1.82
N VAL A 184 0.68 -1.26 -2.71
CA VAL A 184 -0.77 -1.23 -2.95
C VAL A 184 -1.29 -2.60 -3.40
N SER A 185 -0.59 -3.30 -4.29
CA SER A 185 -0.97 -4.64 -4.76
C SER A 185 -1.05 -5.65 -3.63
N VAL A 186 -0.07 -5.65 -2.72
CA VAL A 186 -0.09 -6.52 -1.53
C VAL A 186 -1.26 -6.17 -0.62
N LEU A 187 -1.46 -4.87 -0.34
CA LEU A 187 -2.57 -4.39 0.47
C LEU A 187 -3.93 -4.75 -0.15
N LYS A 188 -4.08 -4.63 -1.47
CA LYS A 188 -5.29 -5.00 -2.20
C LYS A 188 -5.63 -6.48 -2.03
N THR A 189 -4.65 -7.35 -2.09
CA THR A 189 -4.83 -8.79 -1.86
C THR A 189 -5.43 -9.06 -0.48
N VAL A 190 -5.01 -8.31 0.54
CA VAL A 190 -5.55 -8.41 1.91
C VAL A 190 -6.99 -7.99 2.00
N VAL A 191 -7.29 -6.83 1.44
CA VAL A 191 -8.66 -6.29 1.47
C VAL A 191 -9.60 -7.26 0.79
N HIS A 192 -9.22 -7.81 -0.36
CA HIS A 192 -10.00 -8.81 -1.07
C HIS A 192 -10.14 -10.11 -0.27
N GLN A 193 -9.06 -10.60 0.35
CA GLN A 193 -9.11 -11.79 1.18
C GLN A 193 -10.04 -11.60 2.38
N LYS A 194 -9.92 -10.50 3.13
CA LYS A 194 -10.82 -10.18 4.25
C LYS A 194 -12.28 -10.04 3.80
N THR A 195 -12.50 -9.45 2.62
CA THR A 195 -13.85 -9.34 2.06
C THR A 195 -14.40 -10.72 1.71
N LEU A 196 -13.62 -11.58 1.05
CA LEU A 196 -14.00 -12.97 0.77
C LEU A 196 -14.25 -13.75 2.06
N GLU A 197 -13.35 -13.65 3.04
CA GLU A 197 -13.54 -14.27 4.36
C GLU A 197 -14.80 -13.77 5.06
N SER A 198 -15.13 -12.48 4.97
CA SER A 198 -16.36 -11.94 5.55
C SER A 198 -17.61 -12.45 4.86
N ILE A 199 -17.56 -12.62 3.53
CA ILE A 199 -18.66 -13.19 2.72
C ILE A 199 -18.84 -14.68 3.04
N VAL A 200 -17.73 -15.41 3.17
CA VAL A 200 -17.78 -16.85 3.53
C VAL A 200 -18.20 -17.05 5.00
N ARG A 201 -17.79 -16.14 5.89
CA ARG A 201 -18.13 -16.24 7.32
C ARG A 201 -19.60 -15.99 7.65
N LYS A 202 -20.25 -15.11 6.89
CA LYS A 202 -21.63 -14.67 7.16
C LYS A 202 -22.51 -14.92 5.95
N ASP A 203 -23.67 -15.48 6.22
CA ASP A 203 -24.75 -15.50 5.25
C ASP A 203 -25.21 -14.08 4.94
N LEU A 204 -25.10 -13.68 3.68
CA LEU A 204 -25.38 -12.31 3.22
C LEU A 204 -26.84 -11.86 3.46
N PHE A 205 -27.74 -12.83 3.56
CA PHE A 205 -29.16 -12.57 3.70
C PHE A 205 -29.57 -12.40 5.18
N THR A 206 -29.07 -13.27 6.05
CA THR A 206 -29.43 -13.30 7.46
C THR A 206 -28.42 -12.54 8.37
N GLY A 207 -27.19 -12.36 7.90
CA GLY A 207 -26.08 -11.82 8.66
C GLY A 207 -25.61 -12.72 9.83
N LEU A 208 -26.14 -13.94 9.92
CA LEU A 208 -25.67 -14.98 10.83
C LEU A 208 -24.39 -15.62 10.26
N TYR A 209 -23.69 -16.38 11.09
CA TYR A 209 -22.55 -17.17 10.60
C TYR A 209 -23.03 -18.22 9.59
N SER A 210 -22.23 -18.44 8.54
CA SER A 210 -22.52 -19.44 7.51
C SER A 210 -22.25 -20.87 8.01
N GLU A 211 -22.73 -21.82 7.24
CA GLU A 211 -22.46 -23.25 7.47
C GLU A 211 -20.96 -23.54 7.31
N GLU A 212 -20.29 -22.92 6.35
CA GLU A 212 -18.85 -23.03 6.12
C GLU A 212 -18.05 -22.54 7.34
N TYR A 213 -18.49 -21.43 7.96
CA TYR A 213 -17.87 -20.96 9.19
C TYR A 213 -18.02 -21.95 10.33
N LEU A 214 -19.19 -22.56 10.48
CA LEU A 214 -19.45 -23.56 11.52
C LEU A 214 -18.50 -24.75 11.42
N TYR A 215 -18.37 -25.32 10.23
CA TYR A 215 -17.47 -26.49 10.01
C TYR A 215 -16.00 -26.14 10.01
N GLY A 216 -15.62 -24.90 9.73
CA GLY A 216 -14.25 -24.41 9.77
C GLY A 216 -13.85 -23.87 11.15
N GLU A 217 -14.02 -22.59 11.33
CA GLU A 217 -13.59 -21.86 12.53
C GLU A 217 -14.48 -22.15 13.75
N GLY A 218 -15.80 -22.29 13.55
CA GLY A 218 -16.74 -22.59 14.61
C GLY A 218 -16.43 -23.91 15.31
N LYS A 219 -16.07 -24.93 14.54
CA LYS A 219 -15.65 -26.24 15.08
C LYS A 219 -14.42 -26.10 15.98
N LYS A 220 -13.41 -25.34 15.58
CA LYS A 220 -12.21 -25.11 16.39
C LYS A 220 -12.53 -24.44 17.73
N ILE A 221 -13.51 -23.55 17.73
CA ILE A 221 -13.98 -22.90 18.97
C ILE A 221 -14.70 -23.91 19.87
N ILE A 222 -15.58 -24.73 19.30
CA ILE A 222 -16.33 -25.75 20.03
C ILE A 222 -15.38 -26.78 20.65
N ASP A 223 -14.34 -27.21 19.91
CA ASP A 223 -13.36 -28.20 20.33
C ASP A 223 -12.46 -27.71 21.51
N GLN A 224 -12.47 -26.40 21.82
CA GLN A 224 -11.76 -25.85 22.99
C GLN A 224 -12.50 -26.12 24.31
N TYR A 225 -13.79 -26.48 24.26
CA TYR A 225 -14.60 -26.75 25.43
C TYR A 225 -14.75 -28.24 25.68
N THR A 226 -14.63 -28.66 26.94
CA THR A 226 -14.77 -30.06 27.34
C THR A 226 -16.19 -30.59 27.12
N ILE A 227 -17.19 -29.74 27.24
CA ILE A 227 -18.60 -30.04 27.03
C ILE A 227 -19.24 -28.90 26.22
N SER A 228 -19.91 -29.25 25.13
CA SER A 228 -20.66 -28.30 24.29
C SER A 228 -22.01 -28.88 23.96
N THR A 229 -23.03 -28.04 23.90
CA THR A 229 -24.37 -28.43 23.47
C THR A 229 -24.74 -27.69 22.19
N MET A 230 -25.19 -28.41 21.18
CA MET A 230 -25.66 -27.84 19.92
C MET A 230 -27.19 -27.96 19.84
N CYS A 231 -27.86 -26.83 19.60
CA CYS A 231 -29.28 -26.78 19.31
C CYS A 231 -29.47 -26.53 17.80
N MET A 232 -30.23 -27.40 17.16
CA MET A 232 -30.65 -27.23 15.77
C MET A 232 -32.17 -27.02 15.71
N PHE A 233 -32.59 -26.00 15.01
CA PHE A 233 -34.01 -25.78 14.72
C PHE A 233 -34.23 -25.47 13.24
N LYS A 234 -35.42 -25.77 12.76
CA LYS A 234 -35.84 -25.53 11.39
C LYS A 234 -37.11 -24.72 11.37
N ILE A 235 -37.14 -23.68 10.54
CA ILE A 235 -38.37 -22.94 10.28
C ILE A 235 -39.20 -23.79 9.32
N ILE A 236 -40.37 -24.30 9.82
CA ILE A 236 -41.33 -25.00 9.02
C ILE A 236 -42.30 -23.98 8.39
N ASN A 237 -42.92 -24.29 7.27
CA ASN A 237 -43.94 -23.50 6.57
C ASN A 237 -43.45 -22.26 5.81
N ILE A 238 -42.14 -22.03 5.67
CA ILE A 238 -41.61 -20.92 4.84
C ILE A 238 -42.09 -21.03 3.38
N GLN A 239 -42.16 -22.26 2.85
CA GLN A 239 -42.67 -22.49 1.49
C GLN A 239 -44.14 -22.12 1.37
N GLN A 240 -44.95 -22.45 2.38
CA GLN A 240 -46.38 -22.10 2.41
C GLN A 240 -46.56 -20.57 2.49
N ILE A 241 -45.79 -19.88 3.34
CA ILE A 241 -45.79 -18.42 3.42
C ILE A 241 -45.45 -17.80 2.06
N ASN A 242 -44.42 -18.30 1.39
CA ASN A 242 -44.01 -17.82 0.07
C ASN A 242 -45.11 -18.04 -1.02
N GLN A 243 -45.88 -19.14 -0.92
CA GLN A 243 -46.95 -19.46 -1.87
C GLN A 243 -48.22 -18.65 -1.58
N GLU A 244 -48.59 -18.50 -0.33
CA GLU A 244 -49.83 -17.80 0.07
C GLU A 244 -49.71 -16.27 -0.01
N TYR A 245 -48.53 -15.73 0.24
CA TYR A 245 -48.33 -14.29 0.29
C TYR A 245 -47.34 -13.80 -0.77
N CYS A 246 -46.04 -13.93 -0.55
CA CYS A 246 -45.00 -13.69 -1.53
C CYS A 246 -43.60 -14.03 -0.92
N ARG A 247 -42.62 -14.19 -1.79
CA ARG A 247 -41.23 -14.47 -1.38
C ARG A 247 -40.63 -13.38 -0.52
N GLU A 248 -41.01 -12.12 -0.69
CA GLU A 248 -40.52 -10.99 0.10
C GLU A 248 -40.96 -11.10 1.56
N LEU A 249 -42.19 -11.58 1.82
CA LEU A 249 -42.68 -11.78 3.19
C LEU A 249 -41.94 -12.92 3.87
N GLY A 250 -41.74 -14.05 3.18
CA GLY A 250 -40.93 -15.15 3.72
C GLY A 250 -39.50 -14.73 4.04
N ASN A 251 -38.90 -13.91 3.19
CA ASN A 251 -37.58 -13.32 3.42
C ASN A 251 -37.55 -12.43 4.67
N LYS A 252 -38.57 -11.59 4.89
CA LYS A 252 -38.72 -10.77 6.10
C LYS A 252 -38.84 -11.63 7.36
N VAL A 253 -39.59 -12.73 7.30
CA VAL A 253 -39.71 -13.67 8.43
C VAL A 253 -38.36 -14.26 8.80
N ILE A 254 -37.59 -14.75 7.82
CA ILE A 254 -36.26 -15.30 8.04
C ILE A 254 -35.35 -14.24 8.66
N THR A 255 -35.32 -13.01 8.12
CA THR A 255 -34.49 -11.93 8.61
C THR A 255 -34.87 -11.51 10.05
N GLN A 256 -36.16 -11.44 10.37
CA GLN A 256 -36.61 -11.14 11.73
C GLN A 256 -36.20 -12.21 12.74
N ILE A 257 -36.38 -13.49 12.38
CA ILE A 257 -35.92 -14.61 13.24
C ILE A 257 -34.40 -14.55 13.43
N SER A 258 -33.65 -14.28 12.37
CA SER A 258 -32.21 -14.15 12.43
C SER A 258 -31.75 -13.01 13.35
N ASN A 259 -32.43 -11.87 13.30
CA ASN A 259 -32.17 -10.74 14.19
C ASN A 259 -32.52 -11.03 15.66
N PHE A 260 -33.48 -11.91 15.90
CA PHE A 260 -33.87 -12.31 17.24
C PHE A 260 -32.89 -13.30 17.87
N ILE A 261 -32.21 -14.12 17.03
CA ILE A 261 -31.21 -15.10 17.48
C ILE A 261 -29.85 -14.44 17.75
N ARG A 262 -29.58 -13.33 17.10
CA ARG A 262 -28.31 -12.58 17.18
C ARG A 262 -28.16 -11.85 18.52
#